data_389530f5508a40b59275db00b8556baf
#
_entry.id   389530f5508a40b59275db00b8556baf
#
_cell.length_a   1.000
_cell.length_b   1.000
_cell.length_c   1.000
_cell.angle_alpha   90.00
_cell.angle_beta   90.00
_cell.angle_gamma   90.00
#
_symmetry.space_group_name_H-M   'P 1'
#
loop_
_entity.id
_entity.type
_entity.pdbx_description
1 polymer ?
#
loop_
_entity_poly.entity_id
_entity_poly.type
_entity_poly.pdbx_seq_one_letter_code
_entity_poly.pdbx_strand_id
1 'polypeptide(L)'
;MNPPRGMRDFLPAEKARREGILSVIRGVYRAHGFDEIETPVAEDSERLHAGLGGDNEKLAFAILKRGLTRDDFAAATSALDLADLGLRFDLTVPLARFYASHRAELPAVFRSIQIAPVWRAERPQKGRYRQFVQCDIDILGEAGPRAEAELLVATLATVDALGLDGATIRINDRRLLIGMLATLGFTPDEYDGALITIDKLDKIAQDGVLAELRERGYTPTAVDALEAFFRRPMTMEFLPFGEAAIRKALPDNPDVDAVAGLVAIGEAVTAARGAGPDEILLQFDPFLVRGMGYYTGPIFELAHPSVEYSLGGGGRYDGMIGRFLGTDVPATGFSLGFERLVDLVDPKAETGTGAIALLHDAETPLPELLALKAALVAGGSRVRLVVKPKNTKPTLESLAIEGFTRFAFVDAGTTLASLSLRPLTETPQP
;
A
#
# COMPACT_ATOMS: atom_id res chain seq x y z
N MET A 1 -13.69 -11.88 -24.14
CA MET A 1 -12.86 -10.65 -24.12
C MET A 1 -12.18 -10.59 -22.75
N ASN A 2 -10.90 -10.25 -22.73
CA ASN A 2 -10.13 -10.14 -21.49
C ASN A 2 -9.81 -8.68 -21.24
N PRO A 3 -9.65 -8.25 -19.97
CA PRO A 3 -9.16 -6.91 -19.63
C PRO A 3 -7.74 -6.69 -20.20
N PRO A 4 -7.25 -5.45 -20.25
CA PRO A 4 -5.88 -5.14 -20.68
C PRO A 4 -4.86 -5.93 -19.84
N ARG A 5 -3.74 -6.31 -20.47
CA ARG A 5 -2.71 -7.12 -19.81
C ARG A 5 -2.19 -6.47 -18.53
N GLY A 6 -2.27 -7.22 -17.43
CA GLY A 6 -1.85 -6.74 -16.11
C GLY A 6 -2.90 -5.93 -15.35
N MET A 7 -4.11 -5.81 -15.90
CA MET A 7 -5.28 -5.24 -15.24
C MET A 7 -6.34 -6.32 -15.02
N ARG A 8 -7.28 -6.09 -14.09
CA ARG A 8 -8.29 -7.09 -13.70
C ARG A 8 -9.68 -6.48 -13.62
N ASP A 9 -10.68 -7.28 -13.97
CA ASP A 9 -12.07 -7.07 -13.59
C ASP A 9 -12.31 -7.76 -12.23
N PHE A 10 -13.21 -7.23 -11.44
CA PHE A 10 -13.61 -7.78 -10.15
C PHE A 10 -15.09 -8.12 -10.16
N LEU A 11 -15.43 -9.39 -9.90
CA LEU A 11 -16.82 -9.81 -9.77
C LEU A 11 -17.46 -9.21 -8.51
N PRO A 12 -18.80 -9.16 -8.43
CA PRO A 12 -19.49 -8.47 -7.34
C PRO A 12 -19.09 -8.93 -5.93
N ALA A 13 -18.90 -10.21 -5.71
CA ALA A 13 -18.48 -10.75 -4.41
C ALA A 13 -17.04 -10.32 -4.07
N GLU A 14 -16.11 -10.45 -5.02
CA GLU A 14 -14.73 -10.00 -4.84
C GLU A 14 -14.66 -8.49 -4.62
N LYS A 15 -15.43 -7.70 -5.39
CA LYS A 15 -15.51 -6.25 -5.20
C LYS A 15 -16.05 -5.88 -3.81
N ALA A 16 -17.10 -6.55 -3.33
CA ALA A 16 -17.65 -6.32 -2.01
C ALA A 16 -16.61 -6.60 -0.90
N ARG A 17 -15.89 -7.73 -1.00
CA ARG A 17 -14.80 -8.07 -0.09
C ARG A 17 -13.74 -6.98 -0.07
N ARG A 18 -13.28 -6.54 -1.23
CA ARG A 18 -12.29 -5.45 -1.36
C ARG A 18 -12.76 -4.16 -0.68
N GLU A 19 -14.02 -3.78 -0.87
CA GLU A 19 -14.60 -2.60 -0.21
C GLU A 19 -14.70 -2.76 1.31
N GLY A 20 -15.00 -3.96 1.82
CA GLY A 20 -14.98 -4.26 3.25
C GLY A 20 -13.60 -3.99 3.85
N ILE A 21 -12.54 -4.53 3.25
CA ILE A 21 -11.15 -4.33 3.69
C ILE A 21 -10.77 -2.84 3.61
N LEU A 22 -11.10 -2.15 2.50
CA LEU A 22 -10.85 -0.71 2.37
C LEU A 22 -11.58 0.11 3.44
N SER A 23 -12.79 -0.31 3.81
CA SER A 23 -13.56 0.35 4.87
C SER A 23 -12.88 0.22 6.24
N VAL A 24 -12.32 -0.95 6.55
CA VAL A 24 -11.54 -1.16 7.79
C VAL A 24 -10.30 -0.25 7.79
N ILE A 25 -9.50 -0.28 6.73
CA ILE A 25 -8.29 0.55 6.58
C ILE A 25 -8.65 2.04 6.77
N ARG A 26 -9.64 2.53 6.05
CA ARG A 26 -10.11 3.92 6.13
C ARG A 26 -10.60 4.28 7.53
N GLY A 27 -11.33 3.38 8.18
CA GLY A 27 -11.86 3.56 9.52
C GLY A 27 -10.74 3.73 10.56
N VAL A 28 -9.71 2.88 10.51
CA VAL A 28 -8.56 2.95 11.41
C VAL A 28 -7.76 4.23 11.17
N TYR A 29 -7.44 4.57 9.93
CA TYR A 29 -6.68 5.78 9.62
C TYR A 29 -7.41 7.04 10.09
N ARG A 30 -8.73 7.14 9.87
CA ARG A 30 -9.54 8.26 10.39
C ARG A 30 -9.55 8.32 11.92
N ALA A 31 -9.62 7.17 12.61
CA ALA A 31 -9.55 7.12 14.06
C ALA A 31 -8.20 7.61 14.61
N HIS A 32 -7.11 7.48 13.81
CA HIS A 32 -5.78 8.01 14.10
C HIS A 32 -5.59 9.49 13.67
N GLY A 33 -6.66 10.17 13.25
CA GLY A 33 -6.63 11.61 12.97
C GLY A 33 -6.15 11.99 11.57
N PHE A 34 -6.22 11.07 10.61
CA PHE A 34 -5.92 11.37 9.21
C PHE A 34 -7.19 11.74 8.45
N ASP A 35 -7.09 12.72 7.54
CA ASP A 35 -8.16 13.23 6.69
C ASP A 35 -8.01 12.76 5.25
N GLU A 36 -9.10 12.26 4.67
CA GLU A 36 -9.07 11.70 3.31
C GLU A 36 -9.16 12.80 2.26
N ILE A 37 -8.27 12.74 1.27
CA ILE A 37 -8.27 13.59 0.09
C ILE A 37 -8.41 12.76 -1.18
N GLU A 38 -8.79 13.42 -2.26
CA GLU A 38 -8.84 12.85 -3.60
C GLU A 38 -8.10 13.74 -4.59
N THR A 39 -7.29 13.15 -5.44
CA THR A 39 -6.54 13.82 -6.50
C THR A 39 -6.92 13.23 -7.86
N PRO A 40 -6.77 13.99 -8.97
CA PRO A 40 -7.03 13.49 -10.31
C PRO A 40 -6.25 12.20 -10.63
N VAL A 41 -6.85 11.36 -11.47
CA VAL A 41 -6.22 10.12 -11.97
C VAL A 41 -5.07 10.43 -12.94
N ALA A 42 -5.22 11.50 -13.72
CA ALA A 42 -4.20 11.98 -14.65
C ALA A 42 -3.52 13.23 -14.06
N GLU A 43 -2.21 13.27 -14.15
CA GLU A 43 -1.36 14.39 -13.77
C GLU A 43 -0.59 14.90 -14.98
N ASP A 44 -0.12 16.13 -14.89
CA ASP A 44 0.78 16.75 -15.86
C ASP A 44 2.02 15.87 -16.09
N SER A 45 2.34 15.60 -17.35
CA SER A 45 3.43 14.70 -17.72
C SER A 45 4.79 15.19 -17.23
N GLU A 46 5.04 16.51 -17.25
CA GLU A 46 6.30 17.08 -16.75
C GLU A 46 6.45 16.85 -15.25
N ARG A 47 5.34 16.95 -14.49
CA ARG A 47 5.34 16.73 -13.04
C ARG A 47 5.55 15.27 -12.67
N LEU A 48 4.96 14.35 -13.42
CA LEU A 48 5.17 12.92 -13.21
C LEU A 48 6.62 12.48 -13.48
N HIS A 49 7.32 13.22 -14.34
CA HIS A 49 8.71 12.94 -14.74
C HIS A 49 9.73 13.86 -14.06
N ALA A 50 9.28 14.87 -13.28
CA ALA A 50 10.17 15.85 -12.65
C ALA A 50 11.01 15.24 -11.52
N GLY A 51 12.06 14.49 -11.89
CA GLY A 51 13.19 14.24 -11.01
C GLY A 51 12.92 13.33 -9.82
N LEU A 52 12.07 12.33 -9.95
CA LEU A 52 11.92 11.27 -8.94
C LEU A 52 13.13 10.33 -8.90
N GLY A 53 14.01 10.45 -9.90
CA GLY A 53 15.22 9.63 -10.04
C GLY A 53 14.92 8.15 -10.35
N GLY A 54 15.81 7.53 -11.10
CA GLY A 54 15.75 6.09 -11.37
C GLY A 54 14.71 5.68 -12.42
N ASP A 55 14.32 4.40 -12.37
CA ASP A 55 13.41 3.79 -13.36
C ASP A 55 11.93 4.21 -13.18
N ASN A 56 11.59 4.98 -12.13
CA ASN A 56 10.21 5.34 -11.82
C ASN A 56 9.57 6.23 -12.89
N GLU A 57 10.35 7.08 -13.51
CA GLU A 57 9.88 7.93 -14.62
C GLU A 57 9.42 7.11 -15.84
N LYS A 58 9.96 5.89 -16.00
CA LYS A 58 9.60 4.97 -17.07
C LYS A 58 8.31 4.19 -16.78
N LEU A 59 7.76 4.33 -15.56
CA LEU A 59 6.58 3.57 -15.12
C LEU A 59 5.27 4.23 -15.54
N ALA A 60 5.25 5.53 -15.83
CA ALA A 60 4.02 6.25 -16.15
C ALA A 60 3.45 5.83 -17.51
N PHE A 61 2.14 5.65 -17.56
CA PHE A 61 1.42 5.59 -18.82
C PHE A 61 1.20 7.00 -19.35
N ALA A 62 1.75 7.33 -20.51
CA ALA A 62 1.57 8.61 -21.17
C ALA A 62 0.19 8.71 -21.83
N ILE A 63 -0.45 9.87 -21.73
CA ILE A 63 -1.69 10.22 -22.42
C ILE A 63 -1.34 11.20 -23.53
N LEU A 64 -1.64 10.84 -24.76
CA LEU A 64 -1.35 11.67 -25.92
C LEU A 64 -2.13 12.98 -25.90
N LYS A 65 -1.49 14.06 -26.34
CA LYS A 65 -2.14 15.36 -26.59
C LYS A 65 -3.30 15.20 -27.56
N ARG A 66 -4.30 16.03 -27.42
CA ARG A 66 -5.42 16.09 -28.37
C ARG A 66 -5.02 16.92 -29.58
N GLY A 67 -5.47 16.49 -30.77
CA GLY A 67 -5.28 17.26 -32.01
C GLY A 67 -3.87 17.17 -32.59
N LEU A 68 -3.10 16.12 -32.26
CA LEU A 68 -1.79 15.84 -32.88
C LEU A 68 -1.92 15.72 -34.39
N THR A 69 -1.02 16.38 -35.08
CA THR A 69 -0.88 16.39 -36.53
C THR A 69 0.24 15.45 -36.98
N ARG A 70 0.33 15.21 -38.29
CA ARG A 70 1.42 14.42 -38.86
C ARG A 70 2.79 15.05 -38.60
N ASP A 71 2.84 16.37 -38.57
CA ASP A 71 4.07 17.11 -38.32
C ASP A 71 4.52 16.97 -36.86
N ASP A 72 3.60 16.92 -35.91
CA ASP A 72 3.94 16.65 -34.50
C ASP A 72 4.60 15.27 -34.33
N PHE A 73 4.06 14.24 -35.00
CA PHE A 73 4.67 12.91 -34.99
C PHE A 73 6.03 12.88 -35.68
N ALA A 74 6.23 13.68 -36.72
CA ALA A 74 7.51 13.75 -37.43
C ALA A 74 8.58 14.52 -36.65
N ALA A 75 8.17 15.50 -35.85
CA ALA A 75 9.06 16.31 -35.04
C ALA A 75 9.42 15.67 -33.68
N ALA A 76 8.60 14.73 -33.21
CA ALA A 76 8.81 14.11 -31.91
C ALA A 76 10.09 13.27 -31.85
N THR A 77 10.89 13.46 -30.80
CA THR A 77 12.11 12.70 -30.52
C THR A 77 11.88 11.64 -29.44
N SER A 78 10.80 11.80 -28.66
CA SER A 78 10.40 10.89 -27.60
C SER A 78 8.86 10.77 -27.50
N ALA A 79 8.36 9.76 -26.81
CA ALA A 79 6.94 9.61 -26.54
C ALA A 79 6.38 10.79 -25.68
N LEU A 80 7.23 11.41 -24.87
CA LEU A 80 6.84 12.53 -24.00
C LEU A 80 6.57 13.82 -24.79
N ASP A 81 7.17 13.99 -25.96
CA ASP A 81 6.90 15.14 -26.83
C ASP A 81 5.45 15.15 -27.35
N LEU A 82 4.83 13.96 -27.40
CA LEU A 82 3.47 13.73 -27.85
C LEU A 82 2.45 13.65 -26.70
N ALA A 83 2.89 13.73 -25.45
CA ALA A 83 2.05 13.61 -24.26
C ALA A 83 2.07 14.91 -23.44
N ASP A 84 0.92 15.31 -22.91
CA ASP A 84 0.78 16.41 -21.94
C ASP A 84 0.36 15.93 -20.56
N LEU A 85 -0.24 14.75 -20.50
CA LEU A 85 -0.69 14.10 -19.26
C LEU A 85 -0.12 12.68 -19.17
N GLY A 86 -0.18 12.11 -17.96
CA GLY A 86 0.07 10.71 -17.70
C GLY A 86 -0.84 10.18 -16.59
N LEU A 87 -1.03 8.86 -16.55
CA LEU A 87 -1.70 8.24 -15.41
C LEU A 87 -0.74 8.24 -14.20
N ARG A 88 -1.25 8.61 -13.03
CA ARG A 88 -0.48 8.57 -11.79
C ARG A 88 0.03 7.16 -11.51
N PHE A 89 1.32 7.03 -11.23
CA PHE A 89 1.96 5.74 -10.91
C PHE A 89 2.18 5.53 -9.41
N ASP A 90 1.95 6.59 -8.61
CA ASP A 90 1.88 6.62 -7.16
C ASP A 90 0.89 7.70 -6.70
N LEU A 91 0.73 7.85 -5.38
CA LEU A 91 -0.11 8.89 -4.78
C LEU A 91 0.72 10.03 -4.15
N THR A 92 2.04 9.87 -4.05
CA THR A 92 2.94 10.86 -3.42
C THR A 92 3.14 12.09 -4.30
N VAL A 93 3.33 11.91 -5.61
CA VAL A 93 3.44 13.04 -6.56
C VAL A 93 2.16 13.88 -6.60
N PRO A 94 0.96 13.27 -6.77
CA PRO A 94 -0.31 13.99 -6.65
C PRO A 94 -0.49 14.71 -5.30
N LEU A 95 -0.08 14.08 -4.18
CA LEU A 95 -0.11 14.71 -2.86
C LEU A 95 0.76 15.95 -2.78
N ALA A 96 2.00 15.86 -3.28
CA ALA A 96 2.94 16.98 -3.26
C ALA A 96 2.39 18.18 -4.04
N ARG A 97 1.81 17.95 -5.23
CA ARG A 97 1.14 18.99 -6.02
C ARG A 97 -0.11 19.53 -5.29
N PHE A 98 -0.94 18.65 -4.72
CA PHE A 98 -2.13 19.03 -3.96
C PHE A 98 -1.75 19.94 -2.79
N TYR A 99 -0.79 19.53 -1.97
CA TYR A 99 -0.32 20.29 -0.83
C TYR A 99 0.24 21.67 -1.27
N ALA A 100 1.04 21.71 -2.33
CA ALA A 100 1.57 22.95 -2.87
C ALA A 100 0.45 23.91 -3.31
N SER A 101 -0.61 23.40 -3.92
CA SER A 101 -1.74 24.21 -4.42
C SER A 101 -2.69 24.69 -3.32
N HIS A 102 -2.80 23.94 -2.20
CA HIS A 102 -3.80 24.19 -1.15
C HIS A 102 -3.19 24.51 0.23
N ARG A 103 -1.87 24.76 0.29
CA ARG A 103 -1.16 24.95 1.58
C ARG A 103 -1.82 25.98 2.49
N ALA A 104 -2.38 27.06 1.95
CA ALA A 104 -3.04 28.12 2.74
C ALA A 104 -4.36 27.67 3.38
N GLU A 105 -4.97 26.61 2.87
CA GLU A 105 -6.24 26.05 3.34
C GLU A 105 -6.03 24.85 4.27
N LEU A 106 -4.82 24.30 4.32
CA LEU A 106 -4.47 23.12 5.10
C LEU A 106 -3.86 23.49 6.47
N PRO A 107 -4.01 22.63 7.50
CA PRO A 107 -3.35 22.83 8.78
C PRO A 107 -1.82 22.80 8.63
N ALA A 108 -1.10 23.45 9.58
CA ALA A 108 0.37 23.51 9.58
C ALA A 108 1.01 22.11 9.58
N VAL A 109 0.43 21.16 10.33
CA VAL A 109 0.74 19.73 10.24
C VAL A 109 -0.46 19.03 9.65
N PHE A 110 -0.34 18.61 8.41
CA PHE A 110 -1.40 17.97 7.63
C PHE A 110 -1.21 16.45 7.63
N ARG A 111 -2.27 15.74 8.00
CA ARG A 111 -2.34 14.27 7.98
C ARG A 111 -3.31 13.83 6.92
N SER A 112 -2.82 13.21 5.86
CA SER A 112 -3.63 12.81 4.71
C SER A 112 -3.84 11.30 4.61
N ILE A 113 -5.00 10.90 4.12
CA ILE A 113 -5.29 9.58 3.57
C ILE A 113 -5.50 9.72 2.08
N GLN A 114 -4.88 8.87 1.29
CA GLN A 114 -5.25 8.65 -0.11
C GLN A 114 -5.43 7.15 -0.36
N ILE A 115 -6.64 6.74 -0.72
CA ILE A 115 -6.96 5.37 -1.11
C ILE A 115 -7.46 5.39 -2.54
N ALA A 116 -6.60 5.00 -3.48
CA ALA A 116 -6.92 5.15 -4.88
C ALA A 116 -6.13 4.22 -5.80
N PRO A 117 -6.63 3.94 -7.03
CA PRO A 117 -5.88 3.19 -8.02
C PRO A 117 -4.71 4.01 -8.59
N VAL A 118 -3.63 3.30 -8.87
CA VAL A 118 -2.45 3.79 -9.58
C VAL A 118 -2.09 2.84 -10.73
N TRP A 119 -1.31 3.34 -11.70
CA TRP A 119 -0.98 2.58 -12.91
C TRP A 119 0.52 2.57 -13.15
N ARG A 120 1.09 1.36 -13.34
CA ARG A 120 2.52 1.19 -13.65
C ARG A 120 2.71 0.36 -14.91
N ALA A 121 3.49 0.87 -15.86
CA ALA A 121 3.78 0.20 -17.13
C ALA A 121 4.74 -0.99 -17.01
N GLU A 122 4.98 -1.47 -15.80
CA GLU A 122 5.85 -2.61 -15.51
C GLU A 122 5.39 -3.92 -16.18
N ARG A 123 6.32 -4.88 -16.28
CA ARG A 123 5.98 -6.23 -16.70
C ARG A 123 5.14 -6.92 -15.62
N PRO A 124 3.90 -7.35 -15.93
CA PRO A 124 3.04 -8.01 -14.95
C PRO A 124 3.62 -9.35 -14.50
N GLN A 125 3.52 -9.63 -13.19
CA GLN A 125 3.87 -10.92 -12.59
C GLN A 125 2.99 -11.16 -11.35
N LYS A 126 3.05 -12.34 -10.74
CA LYS A 126 2.24 -12.65 -9.54
C LYS A 126 2.47 -11.59 -8.46
N GLY A 127 1.38 -11.00 -7.96
CA GLY A 127 1.42 -9.90 -6.96
C GLY A 127 1.85 -8.53 -7.49
N ARG A 128 2.12 -8.41 -8.82
CA ARG A 128 2.42 -7.13 -9.48
C ARG A 128 1.49 -6.91 -10.67
N TYR A 129 0.61 -5.96 -10.53
CA TYR A 129 -0.37 -5.56 -11.52
C TYR A 129 0.00 -4.21 -12.12
N ARG A 130 -0.49 -3.95 -13.33
CA ARG A 130 -0.35 -2.62 -13.96
C ARG A 130 -1.35 -1.61 -13.44
N GLN A 131 -2.45 -2.07 -12.85
CA GLN A 131 -3.41 -1.27 -12.11
C GLN A 131 -3.63 -1.93 -10.75
N PHE A 132 -3.45 -1.16 -9.67
CA PHE A 132 -3.61 -1.63 -8.30
C PHE A 132 -3.97 -0.46 -7.39
N VAL A 133 -4.49 -0.76 -6.19
CA VAL A 133 -4.84 0.25 -5.20
C VAL A 133 -3.68 0.44 -4.23
N GLN A 134 -3.35 1.70 -3.95
CA GLN A 134 -2.52 2.10 -2.82
C GLN A 134 -3.42 2.66 -1.71
N CYS A 135 -3.06 2.35 -0.45
CA CYS A 135 -3.68 2.92 0.73
C CYS A 135 -2.60 3.67 1.49
N ASP A 136 -2.48 4.94 1.19
CA ASP A 136 -1.40 5.80 1.65
C ASP A 136 -1.88 6.70 2.79
N ILE A 137 -1.03 6.85 3.80
CA ILE A 137 -1.12 7.89 4.83
C ILE A 137 0.18 8.68 4.85
N ASP A 138 0.06 10.00 4.97
CA ASP A 138 1.19 10.90 4.99
C ASP A 138 1.01 11.99 6.03
N ILE A 139 2.11 12.44 6.62
CA ILE A 139 2.18 13.59 7.53
C ILE A 139 3.16 14.61 6.94
N LEU A 140 2.65 15.81 6.68
CA LEU A 140 3.40 16.93 6.13
C LEU A 140 3.48 18.05 7.16
N GLY A 141 4.64 18.67 7.30
CA GLY A 141 4.87 19.80 8.22
C GLY A 141 5.44 19.43 9.59
N GLU A 142 5.67 18.14 9.89
CA GLU A 142 6.29 17.68 11.16
C GLU A 142 7.69 17.11 10.88
N ALA A 143 8.72 17.76 11.40
CA ALA A 143 10.13 17.42 11.15
C ALA A 143 10.68 16.32 12.08
N GLY A 144 10.05 16.08 13.23
CA GLY A 144 10.56 15.17 14.24
C GLY A 144 10.10 13.73 14.09
N PRO A 145 10.66 12.81 14.90
CA PRO A 145 10.32 11.37 14.89
C PRO A 145 8.86 11.06 15.27
N ARG A 146 8.13 12.06 15.74
CA ARG A 146 6.71 11.94 16.08
C ARG A 146 5.87 11.54 14.87
N ALA A 147 6.16 12.13 13.70
CA ALA A 147 5.43 11.82 12.49
C ALA A 147 5.59 10.35 12.09
N GLU A 148 6.81 9.82 12.13
CA GLU A 148 7.07 8.40 11.87
C GLU A 148 6.37 7.51 12.89
N ALA A 149 6.44 7.84 14.18
CA ALA A 149 5.78 7.05 15.20
C ALA A 149 4.26 7.02 15.03
N GLU A 150 3.61 8.14 14.71
CA GLU A 150 2.17 8.20 14.42
C GLU A 150 1.80 7.33 13.21
N LEU A 151 2.57 7.40 12.10
CA LEU A 151 2.36 6.58 10.92
C LEU A 151 2.47 5.08 11.22
N LEU A 152 3.53 4.69 11.96
CA LEU A 152 3.78 3.29 12.26
C LEU A 152 2.73 2.71 13.22
N VAL A 153 2.28 3.48 14.22
CA VAL A 153 1.19 3.10 15.13
C VAL A 153 -0.11 2.90 14.35
N ALA A 154 -0.47 3.83 13.45
CA ALA A 154 -1.67 3.71 12.62
C ALA A 154 -1.59 2.51 11.65
N THR A 155 -0.40 2.26 11.07
CA THR A 155 -0.16 1.12 10.19
C THR A 155 -0.32 -0.21 10.93
N LEU A 156 0.32 -0.37 12.10
CA LEU A 156 0.21 -1.58 12.92
C LEU A 156 -1.23 -1.80 13.41
N ALA A 157 -1.92 -0.73 13.85
CA ALA A 157 -3.33 -0.83 14.22
C ALA A 157 -4.23 -1.28 13.05
N THR A 158 -3.90 -0.87 11.83
CA THR A 158 -4.61 -1.31 10.62
C THR A 158 -4.39 -2.79 10.35
N VAL A 159 -3.16 -3.26 10.50
CA VAL A 159 -2.78 -4.67 10.31
C VAL A 159 -3.50 -5.55 11.32
N ASP A 160 -3.56 -5.15 12.60
CA ASP A 160 -4.33 -5.86 13.64
C ASP A 160 -5.83 -5.91 13.32
N ALA A 161 -6.40 -4.76 12.92
CA ALA A 161 -7.82 -4.69 12.57
C ALA A 161 -8.19 -5.57 11.36
N LEU A 162 -7.21 -5.92 10.53
CA LEU A 162 -7.34 -6.85 9.41
C LEU A 162 -7.06 -8.31 9.81
N GLY A 163 -6.70 -8.58 11.08
CA GLY A 163 -6.40 -9.93 11.58
C GLY A 163 -5.10 -10.52 11.03
N LEU A 164 -4.11 -9.67 10.71
CA LEU A 164 -2.81 -10.09 10.19
C LEU A 164 -1.78 -10.16 11.33
N ASP A 165 -1.96 -11.14 12.21
CA ASP A 165 -1.10 -11.34 13.37
C ASP A 165 0.35 -11.66 12.99
N GLY A 166 1.30 -11.15 13.76
CA GLY A 166 2.73 -11.38 13.57
C GLY A 166 3.40 -10.50 12.52
N ALA A 167 2.70 -9.50 12.00
CA ALA A 167 3.32 -8.50 11.13
C ALA A 167 4.32 -7.64 11.90
N THR A 168 5.44 -7.32 11.26
CA THR A 168 6.52 -6.48 11.81
C THR A 168 6.90 -5.40 10.82
N ILE A 169 7.44 -4.30 11.33
CA ILE A 169 8.00 -3.24 10.50
C ILE A 169 9.51 -3.30 10.53
N ARG A 170 10.13 -3.58 9.39
CA ARG A 170 11.56 -3.37 9.16
C ARG A 170 11.79 -1.87 9.01
N ILE A 171 12.83 -1.35 9.67
CA ILE A 171 13.15 0.09 9.68
C ILE A 171 14.63 0.31 9.50
N ASN A 172 14.98 1.36 8.76
CA ASN A 172 16.34 1.89 8.62
C ASN A 172 16.27 3.43 8.47
N ASP A 173 17.40 4.05 8.25
CA ASP A 173 17.50 5.46 7.91
C ASP A 173 18.48 5.66 6.75
N ARG A 174 18.10 6.45 5.75
CA ARG A 174 18.95 6.71 4.59
C ARG A 174 20.30 7.33 4.97
N ARG A 175 20.35 8.14 6.04
CA ARG A 175 21.60 8.72 6.54
C ARG A 175 22.56 7.65 7.04
N LEU A 176 22.04 6.61 7.71
CA LEU A 176 22.84 5.45 8.13
C LEU A 176 23.35 4.64 6.95
N LEU A 177 22.53 4.46 5.89
CA LEU A 177 22.96 3.79 4.66
C LEU A 177 24.09 4.56 3.94
N ILE A 178 23.95 5.87 3.81
CA ILE A 178 24.98 6.72 3.21
C ILE A 178 26.25 6.70 4.06
N GLY A 179 26.14 6.82 5.40
CA GLY A 179 27.26 6.73 6.32
C GLY A 179 27.98 5.39 6.26
N MET A 180 27.21 4.28 6.13
CA MET A 180 27.75 2.94 5.92
C MET A 180 28.56 2.87 4.62
N LEU A 181 28.03 3.32 3.49
CA LEU A 181 28.74 3.32 2.21
C LEU A 181 30.01 4.19 2.27
N ALA A 182 29.94 5.38 2.89
CA ALA A 182 31.10 6.24 3.08
C ALA A 182 32.21 5.54 3.89
N THR A 183 31.84 4.86 5.00
CA THR A 183 32.78 4.13 5.86
C THR A 183 33.40 2.94 5.12
N LEU A 184 32.66 2.30 4.21
CA LEU A 184 33.15 1.23 3.37
C LEU A 184 34.01 1.70 2.19
N GLY A 185 34.10 3.02 1.96
CA GLY A 185 34.97 3.65 0.94
C GLY A 185 34.32 3.88 -0.43
N PHE A 186 32.98 3.84 -0.52
CA PHE A 186 32.29 4.32 -1.72
C PHE A 186 32.39 5.84 -1.82
N THR A 187 32.37 6.36 -3.04
CA THR A 187 32.39 7.81 -3.29
C THR A 187 30.96 8.38 -3.33
N PRO A 188 30.74 9.67 -3.07
CA PRO A 188 29.40 10.26 -3.05
C PRO A 188 28.58 10.08 -4.32
N ASP A 189 29.20 10.04 -5.48
CA ASP A 189 28.57 9.80 -6.78
C ASP A 189 28.18 8.33 -7.00
N GLU A 190 28.74 7.41 -6.19
CA GLU A 190 28.40 6.00 -6.21
C GLU A 190 27.21 5.64 -5.29
N TYR A 191 26.85 6.48 -4.30
CA TYR A 191 25.89 6.12 -3.26
C TYR A 191 24.52 5.69 -3.80
N ASP A 192 23.89 6.49 -4.64
CA ASP A 192 22.56 6.19 -5.14
C ASP A 192 22.53 4.90 -5.97
N GLY A 193 23.52 4.71 -6.83
CA GLY A 193 23.62 3.51 -7.63
C GLY A 193 23.95 2.26 -6.82
N ALA A 194 24.78 2.36 -5.78
CA ALA A 194 25.10 1.28 -4.86
C ALA A 194 23.85 0.88 -4.05
N LEU A 195 23.08 1.88 -3.54
CA LEU A 195 21.83 1.61 -2.81
C LEU A 195 20.79 0.93 -3.71
N ILE A 196 20.62 1.35 -4.97
CA ILE A 196 19.73 0.68 -5.94
C ILE A 196 20.14 -0.77 -6.17
N THR A 197 21.43 -1.08 -6.14
CA THR A 197 21.92 -2.47 -6.28
C THR A 197 21.70 -3.25 -5.00
N ILE A 198 21.92 -2.66 -3.83
CA ILE A 198 21.66 -3.29 -2.51
C ILE A 198 20.17 -3.56 -2.30
N ASP A 199 19.26 -2.74 -2.82
CA ASP A 199 17.78 -2.98 -2.81
C ASP A 199 17.38 -4.29 -3.47
N LYS A 200 18.26 -4.88 -4.24
CA LYS A 200 18.04 -6.19 -4.87
C LYS A 200 18.46 -7.38 -4.00
N LEU A 201 18.97 -7.14 -2.79
CA LEU A 201 19.58 -8.17 -1.92
C LEU A 201 18.64 -9.37 -1.72
N ASP A 202 17.35 -9.12 -1.48
CA ASP A 202 16.34 -10.18 -1.31
C ASP A 202 16.07 -10.99 -2.60
N LYS A 203 16.49 -10.49 -3.78
CA LYS A 203 16.24 -11.12 -5.09
C LYS A 203 17.43 -11.85 -5.66
N ILE A 204 18.63 -11.29 -5.50
CA ILE A 204 19.85 -11.77 -6.14
C ILE A 204 20.90 -12.22 -5.13
N ALA A 205 20.58 -12.19 -3.83
CA ALA A 205 21.47 -12.49 -2.70
C ALA A 205 22.76 -11.63 -2.69
N GLN A 206 23.60 -11.82 -1.66
CA GLN A 206 24.82 -11.03 -1.48
C GLN A 206 25.79 -11.18 -2.66
N ASP A 207 25.98 -12.38 -3.17
CA ASP A 207 26.91 -12.64 -4.28
C ASP A 207 26.44 -11.94 -5.56
N GLY A 208 25.13 -11.89 -5.82
CA GLY A 208 24.58 -11.19 -6.96
C GLY A 208 24.73 -9.66 -6.86
N VAL A 209 24.54 -9.10 -5.67
CA VAL A 209 24.79 -7.67 -5.41
C VAL A 209 26.27 -7.32 -5.66
N LEU A 210 27.18 -8.09 -5.10
CA LEU A 210 28.62 -7.88 -5.27
C LEU A 210 29.07 -8.02 -6.73
N ALA A 211 28.54 -9.01 -7.44
CA ALA A 211 28.81 -9.20 -8.87
C ALA A 211 28.34 -8.01 -9.70
N GLU A 212 27.12 -7.52 -9.49
CA GLU A 212 26.57 -6.36 -10.20
C GLU A 212 27.38 -5.09 -9.90
N LEU A 213 27.76 -4.85 -8.65
CA LEU A 213 28.59 -3.69 -8.29
C LEU A 213 29.95 -3.75 -9.00
N ARG A 214 30.61 -4.91 -9.06
CA ARG A 214 31.88 -5.08 -9.78
C ARG A 214 31.72 -4.87 -11.29
N GLU A 215 30.68 -5.44 -11.89
CA GLU A 215 30.37 -5.28 -13.32
C GLU A 215 30.12 -3.80 -13.70
N ARG A 216 29.46 -3.06 -12.84
CA ARG A 216 29.19 -1.62 -13.04
C ARG A 216 30.40 -0.71 -12.77
N GLY A 217 31.52 -1.26 -12.33
CA GLY A 217 32.79 -0.54 -12.16
C GLY A 217 32.88 0.32 -10.91
N TYR A 218 32.13 -0.03 -9.84
CA TYR A 218 32.26 0.62 -8.54
C TYR A 218 33.65 0.42 -7.93
N THR A 219 34.05 1.33 -7.03
CA THR A 219 35.35 1.31 -6.35
C THR A 219 35.69 -0.09 -5.80
N PRO A 220 36.69 -0.82 -6.33
CA PRO A 220 36.92 -2.23 -5.99
C PRO A 220 37.14 -2.47 -4.49
N THR A 221 37.94 -1.61 -3.84
CA THR A 221 38.19 -1.71 -2.40
C THR A 221 36.93 -1.49 -1.55
N ALA A 222 35.99 -0.66 -2.01
CA ALA A 222 34.72 -0.45 -1.35
C ALA A 222 33.80 -1.68 -1.49
N VAL A 223 33.77 -2.30 -2.66
CA VAL A 223 33.01 -3.55 -2.89
C VAL A 223 33.58 -4.70 -2.06
N ASP A 224 34.90 -4.82 -1.93
CA ASP A 224 35.54 -5.83 -1.08
C ASP A 224 35.26 -5.57 0.42
N ALA A 225 35.20 -4.31 0.85
CA ALA A 225 34.80 -3.94 2.20
C ALA A 225 33.31 -4.27 2.46
N LEU A 226 32.42 -4.05 1.49
CA LEU A 226 31.03 -4.46 1.57
C LEU A 226 30.87 -5.98 1.64
N GLU A 227 31.68 -6.74 0.87
CA GLU A 227 31.70 -8.19 0.96
C GLU A 227 32.11 -8.66 2.36
N ALA A 228 33.15 -8.07 2.93
CA ALA A 228 33.58 -8.37 4.29
C ALA A 228 32.50 -8.00 5.32
N PHE A 229 31.76 -6.92 5.08
CA PHE A 229 30.64 -6.50 5.92
C PHE A 229 29.47 -7.48 5.85
N PHE A 230 29.09 -7.96 4.67
CA PHE A 230 28.07 -8.99 4.48
C PHE A 230 28.40 -10.31 5.18
N ARG A 231 29.68 -10.68 5.23
CA ARG A 231 30.16 -11.92 5.86
C ARG A 231 30.29 -11.84 7.38
N ARG A 232 30.07 -10.67 7.99
CA ARG A 232 30.03 -10.58 9.46
C ARG A 232 28.89 -11.48 9.95
N PRO A 233 29.09 -12.24 11.05
CA PRO A 233 27.99 -12.93 11.70
C PRO A 233 27.06 -11.87 12.31
N MET A 234 26.23 -11.32 11.48
CA MET A 234 25.09 -10.56 11.97
C MET A 234 24.09 -11.63 12.37
N THR A 235 23.98 -11.85 13.66
CA THR A 235 22.77 -12.41 14.18
C THR A 235 21.69 -11.43 13.76
N MET A 236 20.91 -11.77 12.72
CA MET A 236 19.57 -11.23 12.51
C MET A 236 18.67 -11.77 13.64
N GLU A 237 19.20 -11.80 14.85
CA GLU A 237 18.40 -11.89 16.03
C GLU A 237 17.61 -10.62 16.01
N PHE A 238 16.30 -10.78 15.96
CA PHE A 238 15.29 -9.77 16.16
C PHE A 238 15.66 -9.03 17.45
N LEU A 239 16.47 -7.99 17.25
CA LEU A 239 17.00 -7.24 18.38
C LEU A 239 15.86 -6.42 18.95
N PRO A 240 15.66 -6.40 20.28
CA PRO A 240 14.83 -5.37 20.86
C PRO A 240 15.35 -4.04 20.30
N PHE A 241 14.45 -3.22 19.79
CA PHE A 241 14.78 -1.99 19.08
C PHE A 241 15.47 -1.02 20.04
N GLY A 242 16.79 -0.94 19.97
CA GLY A 242 17.60 -0.16 20.88
C GLY A 242 18.91 0.33 20.27
N GLU A 243 19.48 1.38 20.85
CA GLU A 243 20.71 2.04 20.37
C GLU A 243 21.87 1.06 20.22
N ALA A 244 22.10 0.22 21.23
CA ALA A 244 23.22 -0.74 21.22
C ALA A 244 23.11 -1.76 20.07
N ALA A 245 21.90 -2.18 19.74
CA ALA A 245 21.61 -3.10 18.67
C ALA A 245 21.87 -2.46 17.31
N ILE A 246 21.36 -1.24 17.10
CA ILE A 246 21.56 -0.48 15.87
C ILE A 246 23.06 -0.26 15.62
N ARG A 247 23.78 0.23 16.66
CA ARG A 247 25.23 0.48 16.56
C ARG A 247 26.05 -0.79 16.28
N LYS A 248 25.68 -1.93 16.88
CA LYS A 248 26.34 -3.22 16.63
C LYS A 248 26.16 -3.70 15.18
N ALA A 249 25.02 -3.40 14.57
CA ALA A 249 24.71 -3.82 13.20
C ALA A 249 25.34 -2.93 12.11
N LEU A 250 25.93 -1.79 12.48
CA LEU A 250 26.51 -0.83 11.55
C LEU A 250 28.05 -0.83 11.63
N PRO A 251 28.75 -0.26 10.62
CA PRO A 251 30.16 0.11 10.75
C PRO A 251 30.36 1.16 11.86
N ASP A 252 31.62 1.38 12.26
CA ASP A 252 31.99 2.34 13.29
C ASP A 252 31.52 3.76 12.95
N ASN A 253 31.16 4.52 14.00
CA ASN A 253 30.71 5.91 13.93
C ASN A 253 29.48 6.19 13.03
N PRO A 254 28.34 5.49 13.26
CA PRO A 254 27.09 5.82 12.57
C PRO A 254 26.60 7.23 12.96
N ASP A 255 25.81 7.82 12.09
CA ASP A 255 25.16 9.10 12.34
C ASP A 255 24.35 9.07 13.64
N VAL A 256 24.76 9.92 14.61
CA VAL A 256 24.23 9.89 15.99
C VAL A 256 22.76 10.34 16.02
N ASP A 257 22.40 11.34 15.22
CA ASP A 257 21.04 11.88 15.18
C ASP A 257 20.07 10.90 14.50
N ALA A 258 20.55 10.19 13.46
CA ALA A 258 19.76 9.14 12.84
C ALA A 258 19.50 7.98 13.80
N VAL A 259 20.52 7.52 14.55
CA VAL A 259 20.35 6.47 15.56
C VAL A 259 19.39 6.92 16.65
N ALA A 260 19.57 8.11 17.20
CA ALA A 260 18.69 8.67 18.24
C ALA A 260 17.24 8.81 17.74
N GLY A 261 17.05 9.24 16.51
CA GLY A 261 15.73 9.33 15.86
C GLY A 261 15.02 7.98 15.77
N LEU A 262 15.74 6.95 15.32
CA LEU A 262 15.19 5.59 15.24
C LEU A 262 14.83 5.02 16.62
N VAL A 263 15.68 5.26 17.64
CA VAL A 263 15.40 4.83 19.02
C VAL A 263 14.14 5.51 19.55
N ALA A 264 14.01 6.84 19.35
CA ALA A 264 12.83 7.58 19.76
C ALA A 264 11.54 7.08 19.09
N ILE A 265 11.60 6.73 17.80
CA ILE A 265 10.48 6.11 17.07
C ILE A 265 10.12 4.77 17.73
N GLY A 266 11.11 3.90 17.98
CA GLY A 266 10.91 2.59 18.58
C GLY A 266 10.27 2.66 19.97
N GLU A 267 10.78 3.52 20.84
CA GLU A 267 10.23 3.77 22.18
C GLU A 267 8.79 4.27 22.13
N ALA A 268 8.50 5.23 21.23
CA ALA A 268 7.16 5.78 21.07
C ALA A 268 6.15 4.76 20.58
N VAL A 269 6.51 3.94 19.57
CA VAL A 269 5.66 2.88 19.04
C VAL A 269 5.39 1.81 20.10
N THR A 270 6.43 1.35 20.81
CA THR A 270 6.31 0.35 21.87
C THR A 270 5.40 0.86 23.00
N ALA A 271 5.59 2.11 23.45
CA ALA A 271 4.75 2.70 24.48
C ALA A 271 3.29 2.87 24.04
N ALA A 272 3.05 3.33 22.82
CA ALA A 272 1.70 3.52 22.29
C ALA A 272 0.92 2.20 22.13
N ARG A 273 1.63 1.12 21.80
CA ARG A 273 1.04 -0.21 21.58
C ARG A 273 0.86 -1.01 22.89
N GLY A 274 1.50 -0.60 23.97
CA GLY A 274 1.54 -1.37 25.22
C GLY A 274 2.21 -2.74 25.03
N ALA A 275 3.13 -2.83 24.08
CA ALA A 275 3.79 -4.08 23.70
C ALA A 275 4.60 -4.65 24.87
N GLY A 276 4.50 -5.97 25.05
CA GLY A 276 5.33 -6.69 26.01
C GLY A 276 6.78 -6.79 25.54
N PRO A 277 7.72 -7.16 26.43
CA PRO A 277 9.13 -7.23 26.10
C PRO A 277 9.47 -8.26 25.01
N ASP A 278 8.57 -9.21 24.78
CA ASP A 278 8.75 -10.29 23.80
C ASP A 278 8.03 -9.99 22.46
N GLU A 279 7.31 -8.86 22.34
CA GLU A 279 6.58 -8.49 21.13
C GLU A 279 7.46 -7.63 20.22
N ILE A 280 7.84 -8.17 19.07
CA ILE A 280 8.70 -7.49 18.09
C ILE A 280 7.83 -6.74 17.10
N LEU A 281 7.59 -5.46 17.34
CA LEU A 281 6.84 -4.57 16.45
C LEU A 281 7.73 -3.96 15.37
N LEU A 282 8.98 -3.64 15.72
CA LEU A 282 9.97 -3.01 14.85
C LEU A 282 11.24 -3.84 14.79
N GLN A 283 11.85 -3.91 13.62
CA GLN A 283 13.12 -4.59 13.38
C GLN A 283 14.07 -3.65 12.65
N PHE A 284 15.22 -3.35 13.24
CA PHE A 284 16.27 -2.64 12.51
C PHE A 284 16.90 -3.56 11.47
N ASP A 285 16.93 -3.10 10.23
CA ASP A 285 17.54 -3.81 9.12
C ASP A 285 18.56 -2.90 8.43
N PRO A 286 19.87 -3.14 8.63
CA PRO A 286 20.94 -2.30 8.09
C PRO A 286 21.01 -2.30 6.56
N PHE A 287 20.35 -3.27 5.91
CA PHE A 287 20.30 -3.38 4.44
C PHE A 287 18.94 -3.05 3.85
N LEU A 288 17.97 -2.63 4.67
CA LEU A 288 16.73 -2.14 4.12
C LEU A 288 17.01 -0.89 3.31
N VAL A 289 16.81 -0.99 2.01
CA VAL A 289 16.82 0.11 1.06
C VAL A 289 15.43 0.19 0.44
N ARG A 290 14.96 1.38 0.14
CA ARG A 290 13.72 1.59 -0.63
C ARG A 290 14.09 2.16 -1.98
N GLY A 291 13.60 1.53 -3.05
CA GLY A 291 13.95 1.84 -4.44
C GLY A 291 13.55 3.22 -4.97
N MET A 292 12.99 4.09 -4.09
CA MET A 292 12.61 5.46 -4.43
C MET A 292 13.70 6.42 -3.96
N GLY A 293 14.44 6.99 -4.88
CA GLY A 293 15.58 7.89 -4.61
C GLY A 293 15.25 9.20 -3.88
N TYR A 294 13.99 9.45 -3.53
CA TYR A 294 13.56 10.68 -2.88
C TYR A 294 13.56 10.65 -1.34
N TYR A 295 13.80 9.50 -0.71
CA TYR A 295 13.84 9.43 0.75
C TYR A 295 15.05 10.17 1.33
N THR A 296 14.83 10.86 2.46
CA THR A 296 15.82 11.73 3.11
C THR A 296 16.17 11.33 4.54
N GLY A 297 15.43 10.42 5.15
CA GLY A 297 15.56 10.00 6.54
C GLY A 297 15.10 8.55 6.77
N PRO A 298 14.31 8.30 7.85
CA PRO A 298 13.78 6.96 8.14
C PRO A 298 13.00 6.35 6.98
N ILE A 299 13.18 5.05 6.78
CA ILE A 299 12.51 4.23 5.76
C ILE A 299 11.94 2.98 6.41
N PHE A 300 10.79 2.51 5.90
CA PHE A 300 10.00 1.46 6.52
C PHE A 300 9.55 0.42 5.51
N GLU A 301 9.39 -0.82 5.98
CA GLU A 301 8.80 -1.90 5.22
C GLU A 301 7.95 -2.79 6.13
N LEU A 302 6.71 -3.06 5.73
CA LEU A 302 5.83 -4.00 6.42
C LEU A 302 6.11 -5.41 5.93
N ALA A 303 6.55 -6.27 6.84
CA ALA A 303 6.80 -7.68 6.63
C ALA A 303 5.75 -8.54 7.35
N HIS A 304 5.48 -9.73 6.83
CA HIS A 304 4.59 -10.70 7.46
C HIS A 304 5.17 -12.12 7.30
N PRO A 305 5.15 -12.97 8.35
CA PRO A 305 5.84 -14.27 8.32
C PRO A 305 5.29 -15.26 7.30
N SER A 306 4.05 -15.10 6.84
CA SER A 306 3.44 -15.98 5.84
C SER A 306 3.81 -15.68 4.40
N VAL A 307 4.55 -14.60 4.12
CA VAL A 307 4.95 -14.19 2.77
C VAL A 307 6.35 -13.61 2.73
N GLU A 308 7.07 -13.84 1.62
CA GLU A 308 8.44 -13.35 1.43
C GLU A 308 8.49 -11.92 0.86
N TYR A 309 7.36 -11.36 0.43
CA TYR A 309 7.32 -10.03 -0.15
C TYR A 309 6.74 -9.01 0.84
N SER A 310 7.17 -7.77 0.69
CA SER A 310 6.68 -6.64 1.47
C SER A 310 5.19 -6.39 1.27
N LEU A 311 4.44 -6.14 2.35
CA LEU A 311 3.02 -5.76 2.32
C LEU A 311 2.80 -4.26 2.19
N GLY A 312 3.83 -3.47 2.42
CA GLY A 312 3.76 -2.02 2.35
C GLY A 312 5.11 -1.39 2.68
N GLY A 313 5.18 -0.10 2.62
CA GLY A 313 6.37 0.62 3.04
C GLY A 313 6.32 2.09 2.74
N GLY A 314 7.29 2.81 3.27
CA GLY A 314 7.34 4.25 3.18
C GLY A 314 8.63 4.82 3.73
N GLY A 315 8.58 6.09 4.12
CA GLY A 315 9.70 6.80 4.76
C GLY A 315 9.57 8.30 4.63
N ARG A 316 10.59 9.01 5.12
CA ARG A 316 10.69 10.48 5.08
C ARG A 316 11.19 10.95 3.73
N TYR A 317 10.52 11.98 3.17
CA TYR A 317 10.80 12.52 1.83
C TYR A 317 10.70 14.06 1.78
N ASP A 318 11.38 14.75 2.68
CA ASP A 318 11.30 16.21 2.91
C ASP A 318 11.52 17.04 1.64
N GLY A 319 12.44 16.64 0.76
CA GLY A 319 12.76 17.38 -0.47
C GLY A 319 11.70 17.25 -1.59
N MET A 320 10.73 16.33 -1.48
CA MET A 320 9.75 16.13 -2.55
C MET A 320 8.80 17.32 -2.70
N ILE A 321 8.29 17.82 -1.57
CA ILE A 321 7.37 18.98 -1.55
C ILE A 321 8.08 20.24 -2.03
N GLY A 322 9.36 20.39 -1.70
CA GLY A 322 10.20 21.53 -2.11
C GLY A 322 10.30 21.70 -3.62
N ARG A 323 10.21 20.64 -4.39
CA ARG A 323 10.22 20.70 -5.86
C ARG A 323 9.02 21.47 -6.43
N PHE A 324 7.90 21.49 -5.73
CA PHE A 324 6.68 22.20 -6.12
C PHE A 324 6.57 23.58 -5.49
N LEU A 325 7.11 23.75 -4.26
CA LEU A 325 7.00 24.98 -3.49
C LEU A 325 8.24 25.88 -3.53
N GLY A 326 9.40 25.34 -3.95
CA GLY A 326 10.68 26.04 -3.86
C GLY A 326 11.26 26.12 -2.43
N THR A 327 10.60 25.52 -1.44
CA THR A 327 11.05 25.41 -0.05
C THR A 327 10.73 24.03 0.48
N ASP A 328 11.67 23.39 1.15
CA ASP A 328 11.48 22.08 1.72
C ASP A 328 10.38 22.10 2.80
N VAL A 329 9.58 21.05 2.83
CA VAL A 329 8.55 20.81 3.84
C VAL A 329 8.77 19.41 4.38
N PRO A 330 8.93 19.25 5.71
CA PRO A 330 9.05 17.93 6.29
C PRO A 330 7.85 17.06 5.91
N ALA A 331 8.13 15.88 5.38
CA ALA A 331 7.09 14.95 4.93
C ALA A 331 7.53 13.51 5.14
N THR A 332 6.64 12.69 5.67
CA THR A 332 6.83 11.25 5.82
C THR A 332 5.53 10.53 5.52
N GLY A 333 5.59 9.33 4.93
CA GLY A 333 4.40 8.60 4.53
C GLY A 333 4.59 7.10 4.55
N PHE A 334 3.47 6.38 4.52
CA PHE A 334 3.41 4.93 4.44
C PHE A 334 2.30 4.48 3.50
N SER A 335 2.65 3.57 2.59
CA SER A 335 1.72 2.98 1.62
C SER A 335 1.51 1.50 1.91
N LEU A 336 0.27 1.08 2.14
CA LEU A 336 -0.11 -0.33 2.16
C LEU A 336 -0.40 -0.83 0.75
N GLY A 337 0.24 -1.95 0.39
CA GLY A 337 0.02 -2.63 -0.89
C GLY A 337 -1.27 -3.44 -0.87
N PHE A 338 -2.40 -2.81 -1.16
CA PHE A 338 -3.74 -3.36 -0.98
C PHE A 338 -3.92 -4.74 -1.65
N GLU A 339 -3.42 -4.94 -2.86
CA GLU A 339 -3.58 -6.21 -3.59
C GLU A 339 -2.91 -7.39 -2.87
N ARG A 340 -1.81 -7.12 -2.16
CA ARG A 340 -1.08 -8.11 -1.38
C ARG A 340 -1.75 -8.40 -0.04
N LEU A 341 -2.36 -7.38 0.57
CA LEU A 341 -3.11 -7.52 1.82
C LEU A 341 -4.40 -8.32 1.61
N VAL A 342 -5.15 -8.05 0.54
CA VAL A 342 -6.40 -8.76 0.23
C VAL A 342 -6.20 -10.27 0.18
N ASP A 343 -5.07 -10.74 -0.34
CA ASP A 343 -4.78 -12.17 -0.45
C ASP A 343 -4.56 -12.85 0.93
N LEU A 344 -4.20 -12.07 1.96
CA LEU A 344 -3.90 -12.58 3.31
C LEU A 344 -5.06 -12.44 4.30
N VAL A 345 -5.94 -11.46 4.12
CA VAL A 345 -7.08 -11.21 5.03
C VAL A 345 -8.08 -12.35 4.94
N ASP A 346 -8.47 -12.93 6.10
CA ASP A 346 -9.46 -14.02 6.14
C ASP A 346 -10.83 -13.51 5.63
N PRO A 347 -11.45 -14.19 4.64
CA PRO A 347 -12.79 -13.85 4.16
C PRO A 347 -13.87 -13.85 5.23
N LYS A 348 -13.68 -14.60 6.32
CA LYS A 348 -14.64 -14.71 7.43
C LYS A 348 -14.68 -13.52 8.37
N ALA A 349 -13.70 -12.62 8.30
CA ALA A 349 -13.68 -11.39 9.11
C ALA A 349 -14.75 -10.37 8.69
N GLU A 350 -15.41 -10.58 7.57
CA GLU A 350 -16.44 -9.68 7.05
C GLU A 350 -17.83 -10.02 7.63
N THR A 351 -18.18 -9.44 8.76
CA THR A 351 -19.56 -9.40 9.25
C THR A 351 -20.35 -8.32 8.51
N GLY A 352 -20.65 -8.56 7.23
CA GLY A 352 -21.61 -7.75 6.49
C GLY A 352 -23.01 -7.90 7.10
N THR A 353 -23.75 -6.80 7.24
CA THR A 353 -25.19 -6.79 7.56
C THR A 353 -25.90 -7.80 6.69
N GLY A 354 -26.61 -8.76 7.30
CA GLY A 354 -27.13 -9.96 6.66
C GLY A 354 -27.80 -9.73 5.30
N ALA A 355 -27.25 -10.34 4.27
CA ALA A 355 -27.80 -10.30 2.92
C ALA A 355 -28.88 -11.38 2.76
N ILE A 356 -30.05 -11.01 2.27
CA ILE A 356 -31.25 -11.84 2.16
C ILE A 356 -31.64 -12.00 0.70
N ALA A 357 -31.85 -13.23 0.25
CA ALA A 357 -32.46 -13.53 -1.03
C ALA A 357 -33.94 -13.91 -0.83
N LEU A 358 -34.85 -13.23 -1.48
CA LEU A 358 -36.28 -13.58 -1.50
C LEU A 358 -36.59 -14.35 -2.80
N LEU A 359 -36.83 -15.65 -2.68
CA LEU A 359 -37.22 -16.52 -3.79
C LEU A 359 -38.73 -16.50 -3.94
N HIS A 360 -39.25 -16.00 -5.04
CA HIS A 360 -40.68 -15.84 -5.29
C HIS A 360 -41.12 -16.53 -6.58
N ASP A 361 -42.38 -16.92 -6.65
CA ASP A 361 -42.98 -17.40 -7.89
C ASP A 361 -43.22 -16.23 -8.88
N ALA A 362 -43.30 -16.53 -10.17
CA ALA A 362 -43.45 -15.48 -11.20
C ALA A 362 -44.78 -14.71 -11.06
N GLU A 363 -45.80 -15.34 -10.51
CA GLU A 363 -47.15 -14.81 -10.32
C GLU A 363 -47.31 -14.02 -9.01
N THR A 364 -46.27 -14.00 -8.13
CA THR A 364 -46.34 -13.23 -6.86
C THR A 364 -46.52 -11.75 -7.15
N PRO A 365 -47.54 -11.07 -6.57
CA PRO A 365 -47.83 -9.68 -6.90
C PRO A 365 -46.63 -8.75 -6.63
N LEU A 366 -46.22 -8.01 -7.67
CA LEU A 366 -45.05 -7.14 -7.60
C LEU A 366 -45.14 -6.07 -6.48
N PRO A 367 -46.31 -5.45 -6.19
CA PRO A 367 -46.40 -4.51 -5.07
C PRO A 367 -46.09 -5.13 -3.71
N GLU A 368 -46.56 -6.36 -3.47
CA GLU A 368 -46.28 -7.09 -2.22
C GLU A 368 -44.79 -7.41 -2.07
N LEU A 369 -44.15 -7.92 -3.16
CA LEU A 369 -42.71 -8.19 -3.19
C LEU A 369 -41.88 -6.95 -2.89
N LEU A 370 -42.21 -5.82 -3.52
CA LEU A 370 -41.50 -4.58 -3.34
C LEU A 370 -41.71 -3.98 -1.94
N ALA A 371 -42.91 -4.09 -1.38
CA ALA A 371 -43.20 -3.64 -0.02
C ALA A 371 -42.39 -4.47 1.01
N LEU A 372 -42.36 -5.79 0.84
CA LEU A 372 -41.57 -6.67 1.70
C LEU A 372 -40.05 -6.39 1.59
N LYS A 373 -39.56 -6.23 0.35
CA LYS A 373 -38.18 -5.83 0.12
C LYS A 373 -37.85 -4.49 0.77
N ALA A 374 -38.73 -3.50 0.60
CA ALA A 374 -38.51 -2.16 1.19
C ALA A 374 -38.45 -2.21 2.71
N ALA A 375 -39.30 -2.97 3.36
CA ALA A 375 -39.30 -3.14 4.80
C ALA A 375 -37.99 -3.78 5.32
N LEU A 376 -37.48 -4.81 4.63
CA LEU A 376 -36.19 -5.45 4.97
C LEU A 376 -34.99 -4.53 4.73
N VAL A 377 -35.02 -3.73 3.64
CA VAL A 377 -33.98 -2.75 3.34
C VAL A 377 -33.98 -1.64 4.39
N ALA A 378 -35.17 -1.16 4.81
CA ALA A 378 -35.28 -0.19 5.90
C ALA A 378 -34.74 -0.71 7.24
N GLY A 379 -34.80 -2.06 7.46
CA GLY A 379 -34.16 -2.75 8.57
C GLY A 379 -32.63 -2.99 8.41
N GLY A 380 -32.01 -2.38 7.39
CA GLY A 380 -30.55 -2.45 7.17
C GLY A 380 -30.08 -3.69 6.42
N SER A 381 -30.98 -4.53 5.87
CA SER A 381 -30.58 -5.72 5.11
C SER A 381 -30.35 -5.41 3.63
N ARG A 382 -29.35 -6.07 3.03
CA ARG A 382 -29.20 -6.14 1.56
C ARG A 382 -30.18 -7.18 1.02
N VAL A 383 -31.10 -6.81 0.13
CA VAL A 383 -32.17 -7.71 -0.32
C VAL A 383 -32.20 -7.85 -1.84
N ARG A 384 -32.25 -9.12 -2.32
CA ARG A 384 -32.45 -9.44 -3.74
C ARG A 384 -33.72 -10.24 -3.94
N LEU A 385 -34.50 -9.89 -4.96
CA LEU A 385 -35.61 -10.70 -5.46
C LEU A 385 -35.06 -11.68 -6.50
N VAL A 386 -35.46 -12.94 -6.39
CA VAL A 386 -35.04 -14.02 -7.29
C VAL A 386 -36.26 -14.85 -7.66
N VAL A 387 -36.53 -14.97 -8.95
CA VAL A 387 -37.59 -15.89 -9.41
C VAL A 387 -37.18 -17.31 -9.06
N LYS A 388 -38.05 -18.02 -8.35
CA LYS A 388 -37.83 -19.37 -7.87
C LYS A 388 -37.70 -20.34 -9.05
N PRO A 389 -36.54 -20.97 -9.28
CA PRO A 389 -36.39 -21.97 -10.33
C PRO A 389 -36.97 -23.30 -9.90
N LYS A 390 -37.22 -24.22 -10.88
CA LYS A 390 -37.68 -25.60 -10.59
C LYS A 390 -36.71 -26.36 -9.67
N ASN A 391 -35.41 -26.16 -9.84
CA ASN A 391 -34.37 -26.68 -8.96
C ASN A 391 -33.69 -25.50 -8.26
N THR A 392 -33.96 -25.36 -6.96
CA THR A 392 -33.45 -24.22 -6.17
C THR A 392 -32.02 -24.40 -5.69
N LYS A 393 -31.51 -25.66 -5.63
CA LYS A 393 -30.18 -25.92 -5.06
C LYS A 393 -29.04 -25.16 -5.75
N PRO A 394 -28.88 -25.18 -7.10
CA PRO A 394 -27.82 -24.40 -7.76
C PRO A 394 -27.95 -22.90 -7.54
N THR A 395 -29.18 -22.40 -7.44
CA THR A 395 -29.44 -20.97 -7.19
C THR A 395 -29.03 -20.56 -5.77
N LEU A 396 -29.32 -21.41 -4.77
CA LEU A 396 -28.91 -21.17 -3.40
C LEU A 396 -27.39 -21.23 -3.24
N GLU A 397 -26.73 -22.18 -3.91
CA GLU A 397 -25.26 -22.25 -3.97
C GLU A 397 -24.65 -21.01 -4.60
N SER A 398 -25.20 -20.52 -5.72
CA SER A 398 -24.77 -19.27 -6.36
C SER A 398 -24.97 -18.06 -5.44
N LEU A 399 -26.10 -17.96 -4.78
CA LEU A 399 -26.39 -16.88 -3.84
C LEU A 399 -25.44 -16.87 -2.64
N ALA A 400 -25.05 -18.04 -2.12
CA ALA A 400 -24.05 -18.15 -1.07
C ALA A 400 -22.68 -17.63 -1.54
N ILE A 401 -22.24 -18.01 -2.74
CA ILE A 401 -21.01 -17.51 -3.38
C ILE A 401 -21.08 -15.98 -3.59
N GLU A 402 -22.28 -15.44 -3.88
CA GLU A 402 -22.51 -14.00 -4.06
C GLU A 402 -22.63 -13.21 -2.74
N GLY A 403 -22.39 -13.87 -1.58
CA GLY A 403 -22.38 -13.27 -0.26
C GLY A 403 -23.77 -13.09 0.37
N PHE A 404 -24.79 -13.83 -0.07
CA PHE A 404 -26.05 -13.88 0.64
C PHE A 404 -25.95 -14.91 1.78
N THR A 405 -26.36 -14.51 2.97
CA THR A 405 -26.28 -15.34 4.19
C THR A 405 -27.60 -16.02 4.55
N ARG A 406 -28.70 -15.46 4.07
CA ARG A 406 -30.05 -15.96 4.35
C ARG A 406 -30.93 -15.92 3.10
N PHE A 407 -31.96 -16.77 3.08
CA PHE A 407 -33.00 -16.74 2.07
C PHE A 407 -34.36 -17.01 2.65
N ALA A 408 -35.41 -16.64 1.94
CA ALA A 408 -36.78 -16.99 2.20
C ALA A 408 -37.55 -17.30 0.93
N PHE A 409 -38.53 -18.21 1.01
CA PHE A 409 -39.54 -18.33 -0.05
C PHE A 409 -40.67 -17.36 0.24
N VAL A 410 -41.14 -16.69 -0.82
CA VAL A 410 -42.17 -15.66 -0.74
C VAL A 410 -43.29 -16.00 -1.69
N ASP A 411 -44.48 -16.16 -1.13
CA ASP A 411 -45.72 -16.38 -1.85
C ASP A 411 -46.62 -15.16 -1.73
N ALA A 412 -47.74 -15.10 -2.46
CA ALA A 412 -48.75 -14.06 -2.32
C ALA A 412 -49.21 -13.97 -0.87
N GLY A 413 -49.32 -12.76 -0.33
CA GLY A 413 -49.72 -12.51 1.04
C GLY A 413 -48.61 -12.70 2.10
N THR A 414 -47.36 -13.02 1.71
CA THR A 414 -46.22 -13.05 2.63
C THR A 414 -45.93 -11.64 3.17
N THR A 415 -45.97 -11.49 4.49
CA THR A 415 -45.67 -10.25 5.20
C THR A 415 -44.35 -10.37 5.95
N LEU A 416 -43.82 -9.25 6.44
CA LEU A 416 -42.60 -9.25 7.27
C LEU A 416 -42.75 -10.13 8.52
N ALA A 417 -43.96 -10.17 9.12
CA ALA A 417 -44.26 -10.96 10.31
C ALA A 417 -44.32 -12.48 10.04
N SER A 418 -44.72 -12.87 8.83
CA SER A 418 -44.80 -14.29 8.41
C SER A 418 -43.55 -14.79 7.68
N LEU A 419 -42.58 -13.91 7.41
CA LEU A 419 -41.38 -14.24 6.66
C LEU A 419 -40.47 -15.20 7.44
N SER A 420 -40.19 -16.36 6.88
CA SER A 420 -39.31 -17.38 7.46
C SER A 420 -37.94 -17.32 6.80
N LEU A 421 -36.99 -16.65 7.44
CA LEU A 421 -35.60 -16.58 6.97
C LEU A 421 -34.84 -17.87 7.35
N ARG A 422 -34.18 -18.45 6.36
CA ARG A 422 -33.36 -19.67 6.50
C ARG A 422 -31.90 -19.32 6.20
N PRO A 423 -30.92 -19.90 6.91
CA PRO A 423 -29.49 -19.69 6.58
C PRO A 423 -29.16 -20.31 5.22
N LEU A 424 -28.31 -19.64 4.46
CA LEU A 424 -27.58 -20.20 3.35
C LEU A 424 -26.29 -20.77 3.95
N THR A 425 -26.23 -22.09 4.15
CA THR A 425 -25.01 -22.75 4.59
C THR A 425 -24.05 -22.86 3.41
N GLU A 426 -22.82 -22.42 3.59
CA GLU A 426 -21.76 -22.73 2.63
C GLU A 426 -21.62 -24.24 2.51
N THR A 427 -21.76 -24.78 1.30
CA THR A 427 -21.35 -26.16 1.03
C THR A 427 -19.82 -26.17 1.15
N PRO A 428 -19.20 -27.05 1.96
CA PRO A 428 -17.74 -27.15 2.01
C PRO A 428 -17.21 -27.35 0.58
N GLN A 429 -16.28 -26.51 0.16
CA GLN A 429 -15.54 -26.76 -1.08
C GLN A 429 -14.75 -28.07 -0.91
N PRO A 430 -14.71 -28.94 -1.97
CA PRO A 430 -13.99 -30.18 -1.94
C PRO A 430 -12.48 -30.01 -1.83
#